data_b6bb5621c8d82333b1a538030e597f27
#
_entry.id   b6bb5621c8d82333b1a538030e597f27
#
_cell.length_a   1.000
_cell.length_b   1.000
_cell.length_c   1.000
_cell.angle_alpha   90.00
_cell.angle_beta   90.00
_cell.angle_gamma   90.00
#
_symmetry.space_group_name_H-M   'P 1'
#
loop_
_entity.id
_entity.type
_entity.pdbx_description
1 polymer ?
#
loop_
_entity_poly.entity_id
_entity_poly.type
_entity_poly.pdbx_seq_one_letter_code
_entity_poly.pdbx_strand_id
1 'polypeptide(L)'
;LSIETMGGIATKLIERNTTIPTKKSQVFSTAADNQTAVDINVLQGERQFAKDNKSLGQFRLDGIPPARRGVPQIEVTFDIDANGIVNVSAKDLGTGKEQHITITSGTNMSDDDIEKAVKEAAEFEAQDKKRKEGIEARNEADSMVFQTQKALDEVGDKISGSDRDAVEADLNALKA
;
A
#
# COMPACT_ATOMS: atom_id res chain seq x y z
N LEU A 1 6.20 11.15 -6.22
CA LEU A 1 4.89 11.01 -5.58
C LEU A 1 4.58 9.56 -5.28
N SER A 2 4.08 9.31 -4.10
CA SER A 2 3.75 7.96 -3.62
C SER A 2 2.48 7.99 -2.79
N ILE A 3 1.98 6.80 -2.47
CA ILE A 3 0.88 6.65 -1.52
C ILE A 3 1.29 5.69 -0.41
N GLU A 4 0.67 5.86 0.75
CA GLU A 4 0.84 4.94 1.87
C GLU A 4 0.09 3.64 1.60
N THR A 5 0.79 2.53 1.75
CA THR A 5 0.24 1.17 1.61
C THR A 5 0.37 0.40 2.92
N MET A 6 -0.05 -0.86 2.91
CA MET A 6 -0.06 -1.72 4.08
C MET A 6 1.31 -1.74 4.78
N GLY A 7 1.32 -1.54 6.08
CA GLY A 7 2.54 -1.50 6.89
C GLY A 7 3.22 -0.14 6.95
N GLY A 8 2.58 0.93 6.44
CA GLY A 8 3.14 2.28 6.44
C GLY A 8 4.23 2.50 5.40
N ILE A 9 4.23 1.69 4.35
CA ILE A 9 5.21 1.77 3.25
C ILE A 9 4.75 2.81 2.24
N ALA A 10 5.69 3.64 1.74
CA ALA A 10 5.44 4.56 0.66
C ALA A 10 5.65 3.85 -0.69
N THR A 11 4.58 3.59 -1.40
CA THR A 11 4.62 2.98 -2.74
C THR A 11 4.68 4.07 -3.80
N LYS A 12 5.80 4.15 -4.49
CA LYS A 12 6.06 5.18 -5.49
C LYS A 12 5.25 4.93 -6.76
N LEU A 13 4.51 5.94 -7.20
CA LEU A 13 3.75 5.92 -8.44
C LEU A 13 4.39 6.82 -9.51
N ILE A 14 4.88 7.99 -9.11
CA ILE A 14 5.54 8.93 -10.00
C ILE A 14 6.94 9.21 -9.46
N GLU A 15 7.95 8.94 -10.28
CA GLU A 15 9.35 9.20 -9.95
C GLU A 15 9.63 10.70 -9.88
N ARG A 16 10.67 11.06 -9.12
CA ARG A 16 11.17 12.44 -9.14
C ARG A 16 11.66 12.82 -10.52
N ASN A 17 11.58 14.11 -10.84
CA ASN A 17 11.97 14.65 -12.14
C ASN A 17 11.23 14.06 -13.34
N THR A 18 10.06 13.47 -13.13
CA THR A 18 9.20 13.03 -14.22
C THR A 18 8.68 14.24 -14.97
N THR A 19 8.78 14.20 -16.28
CA THR A 19 8.28 15.29 -17.15
C THR A 19 6.76 15.38 -17.05
N ILE A 20 6.23 16.59 -16.87
CA ILE A 20 4.81 16.89 -16.83
C ILE A 20 4.34 17.49 -18.17
N PRO A 21 3.07 17.32 -18.58
CA PRO A 21 2.03 16.57 -17.89
C PRO A 21 2.27 15.05 -17.89
N THR A 22 1.82 14.36 -16.86
CA THR A 22 1.93 12.91 -16.75
C THR A 22 0.75 12.31 -16.00
N LYS A 23 0.46 11.06 -16.28
CA LYS A 23 -0.61 10.29 -15.62
C LYS A 23 -0.11 8.89 -15.33
N LYS A 24 -0.28 8.44 -14.09
CA LYS A 24 0.06 7.08 -13.66
C LYS A 24 -1.08 6.51 -12.83
N SER A 25 -1.35 5.23 -13.01
CA SER A 25 -2.34 4.52 -12.20
C SER A 25 -1.81 3.16 -11.77
N GLN A 26 -2.30 2.70 -10.64
CA GLN A 26 -1.98 1.38 -10.10
C GLN A 26 -3.16 0.86 -9.28
N VAL A 27 -3.39 -0.44 -9.34
CA VAL A 27 -4.46 -1.10 -8.59
C VAL A 27 -3.91 -1.57 -7.25
N PHE A 28 -4.63 -1.24 -6.19
CA PHE A 28 -4.36 -1.68 -4.82
C PHE A 28 -5.56 -2.45 -4.28
N SER A 29 -5.40 -3.02 -3.09
CA SER A 29 -6.46 -3.76 -2.43
C SER A 29 -6.54 -3.41 -0.95
N THR A 30 -7.51 -4.00 -0.26
CA THR A 30 -7.68 -3.82 1.18
C THR A 30 -6.66 -4.61 1.98
N ALA A 31 -6.32 -4.11 3.16
CA ALA A 31 -5.36 -4.73 4.07
C ALA A 31 -6.01 -5.64 5.13
N ALA A 32 -7.32 -5.54 5.31
CA ALA A 32 -8.07 -6.29 6.32
C ALA A 32 -9.34 -6.90 5.74
N ASP A 33 -9.79 -7.99 6.34
CA ASP A 33 -11.06 -8.62 5.99
C ASP A 33 -12.22 -7.71 6.35
N ASN A 34 -13.27 -7.71 5.51
CA ASN A 34 -14.46 -6.88 5.68
C ASN A 34 -14.18 -5.38 5.80
N GLN A 35 -13.08 -4.93 5.22
CA GLN A 35 -12.75 -3.51 5.17
C GLN A 35 -13.67 -2.81 4.17
N THR A 36 -14.43 -1.84 4.65
CA THR A 36 -15.42 -1.10 3.85
C THR A 36 -14.95 0.26 3.38
N ALA A 37 -13.75 0.66 3.79
CA ALA A 37 -13.14 1.93 3.41
C ALA A 37 -11.62 1.81 3.34
N VAL A 38 -11.01 2.65 2.52
CA VAL A 38 -9.56 2.80 2.44
C VAL A 38 -9.18 4.27 2.55
N ASP A 39 -8.13 4.54 3.30
CA ASP A 39 -7.57 5.89 3.41
C ASP A 39 -6.41 6.03 2.43
N ILE A 40 -6.49 7.01 1.56
CA ILE A 40 -5.47 7.33 0.58
C ILE A 40 -4.67 8.52 1.07
N ASN A 41 -3.43 8.29 1.44
CA ASN A 41 -2.50 9.32 1.90
C ASN A 41 -1.46 9.57 0.80
N VAL A 42 -1.50 10.75 0.22
CA VAL A 42 -0.59 11.16 -0.87
C VAL A 42 0.68 11.73 -0.26
N LEU A 43 1.81 11.21 -0.68
CA LEU A 43 3.12 11.51 -0.12
C LEU A 43 4.07 12.06 -1.17
N GLN A 44 4.96 12.92 -0.73
CA GLN A 44 6.07 13.44 -1.54
C GLN A 44 7.39 13.19 -0.80
N GLY A 45 8.36 12.56 -1.47
CA GLY A 45 9.68 12.29 -0.92
C GLY A 45 10.29 11.01 -1.48
N GLU A 46 11.49 10.71 -1.04
CA GLU A 46 12.28 9.57 -1.51
C GLU A 46 12.44 8.45 -0.46
N ARG A 47 11.87 8.62 0.72
CA ARG A 47 11.95 7.62 1.79
C ARG A 47 11.02 6.44 1.53
N GLN A 48 11.37 5.28 2.06
CA GLN A 48 10.60 4.05 1.89
C GLN A 48 9.35 3.97 2.77
N PHE A 49 9.29 4.77 3.83
CA PHE A 49 8.18 4.77 4.78
C PHE A 49 7.36 6.05 4.67
N ALA A 50 6.04 5.88 4.77
CA ALA A 50 5.10 7.00 4.66
C ALA A 50 5.38 8.11 5.68
N LYS A 51 5.67 7.75 6.93
CA LYS A 51 5.95 8.70 8.02
C LYS A 51 7.17 9.58 7.79
N ASP A 52 8.11 9.11 6.97
CA ASP A 52 9.36 9.81 6.68
C ASP A 52 9.24 10.73 5.45
N ASN A 53 8.11 10.70 4.78
CA ASN A 53 7.79 11.54 3.63
C ASN A 53 6.79 12.64 4.03
N LYS A 54 6.70 13.67 3.19
CA LYS A 54 5.74 14.74 3.39
C LYS A 54 4.36 14.32 2.89
N SER A 55 3.35 14.39 3.74
CA SER A 55 1.96 14.20 3.33
C SER A 55 1.45 15.43 2.60
N LEU A 56 0.98 15.26 1.37
CA LEU A 56 0.42 16.34 0.55
C LEU A 56 -1.09 16.47 0.75
N GLY A 57 -1.75 15.38 1.05
CA GLY A 57 -3.18 15.33 1.26
C GLY A 57 -3.63 13.91 1.58
N GLN A 58 -4.82 13.82 2.14
CA GLN A 58 -5.42 12.54 2.49
C GLN A 58 -6.91 12.58 2.17
N PHE A 59 -7.43 11.49 1.64
CA PHE A 59 -8.85 11.33 1.44
C PHE A 59 -9.26 9.87 1.68
N ARG A 60 -10.54 9.65 1.87
CA ARG A 60 -11.09 8.33 2.18
C ARG A 60 -12.06 7.88 1.10
N LEU A 61 -11.87 6.66 0.62
CA LEU A 61 -12.83 5.97 -0.24
C LEU A 61 -13.61 4.98 0.63
N ASP A 62 -14.91 5.16 0.75
CA ASP A 62 -15.81 4.31 1.52
C ASP A 62 -16.85 3.63 0.62
N GLY A 63 -17.75 2.87 1.24
CA GLY A 63 -18.79 2.14 0.50
C GLY A 63 -18.26 0.94 -0.27
N ILE A 64 -17.10 0.44 0.10
CA ILE A 64 -16.55 -0.81 -0.45
C ILE A 64 -17.33 -1.98 0.15
N PRO A 65 -17.85 -2.92 -0.67
CA PRO A 65 -18.55 -4.10 -0.14
C PRO A 65 -17.63 -4.91 0.78
N PRO A 66 -18.13 -5.39 1.93
CA PRO A 66 -17.36 -6.25 2.79
C PRO A 66 -16.88 -7.50 2.04
N ALA A 67 -15.57 -7.71 2.02
CA ALA A 67 -14.94 -8.85 1.37
C ALA A 67 -13.63 -9.17 2.09
N ARG A 68 -13.05 -10.30 1.77
CA ARG A 68 -11.73 -10.64 2.30
C ARG A 68 -10.67 -9.68 1.79
N ARG A 69 -9.64 -9.48 2.60
CA ARG A 69 -8.49 -8.68 2.18
C ARG A 69 -7.92 -9.21 0.86
N GLY A 70 -7.54 -8.30 -0.02
CA GLY A 70 -7.04 -8.63 -1.34
C GLY A 70 -8.10 -8.86 -2.40
N VAL A 71 -9.40 -8.96 -2.04
CA VAL A 71 -10.50 -9.13 -3.00
C VAL A 71 -10.94 -7.81 -3.63
N PRO A 72 -11.20 -6.73 -2.87
CA PRO A 72 -11.53 -5.45 -3.48
C PRO A 72 -10.36 -4.92 -4.31
N GLN A 73 -10.68 -4.33 -5.46
CA GLN A 73 -9.70 -3.71 -6.34
C GLN A 73 -9.95 -2.21 -6.41
N ILE A 74 -8.93 -1.43 -6.04
CA ILE A 74 -9.02 0.02 -5.98
C ILE A 74 -7.93 0.59 -6.89
N GLU A 75 -8.36 1.25 -7.97
CA GLU A 75 -7.46 1.92 -8.89
C GLU A 75 -7.16 3.33 -8.39
N VAL A 76 -5.92 3.59 -8.08
CA VAL A 76 -5.43 4.92 -7.71
C VAL A 76 -4.73 5.53 -8.91
N THR A 77 -5.15 6.73 -9.32
CA THR A 77 -4.61 7.45 -10.46
C THR A 77 -4.04 8.79 -10.02
N PHE A 78 -2.80 9.06 -10.37
CA PHE A 78 -2.18 10.38 -10.28
C PHE A 78 -2.16 11.03 -11.66
N ASP A 79 -2.76 12.19 -11.77
CA ASP A 79 -2.78 13.00 -12.99
C ASP A 79 -2.19 14.38 -12.68
N ILE A 80 -1.03 14.67 -13.26
CA ILE A 80 -0.35 15.95 -13.08
C ILE A 80 -0.46 16.73 -14.40
N ASP A 81 -1.06 17.91 -14.34
CA ASP A 81 -1.18 18.79 -15.50
C ASP A 81 0.12 19.58 -15.77
N ALA A 82 0.13 20.34 -16.86
CA ALA A 82 1.28 21.15 -17.25
C ALA A 82 1.63 22.27 -16.24
N ASN A 83 0.70 22.62 -15.36
CA ASN A 83 0.91 23.61 -14.31
C ASN A 83 1.42 22.99 -13.00
N GLY A 84 1.59 21.68 -12.96
CA GLY A 84 2.02 20.97 -11.75
C GLY A 84 0.92 20.69 -10.75
N ILE A 85 -0.34 20.87 -11.12
CA ILE A 85 -1.50 20.53 -10.27
C ILE A 85 -1.69 19.02 -10.29
N VAL A 86 -1.71 18.42 -9.11
CA VAL A 86 -1.86 16.97 -8.95
C VAL A 86 -3.32 16.64 -8.62
N ASN A 87 -3.95 15.85 -9.48
CA ASN A 87 -5.25 15.26 -9.21
C ASN A 87 -5.05 13.78 -8.87
N VAL A 88 -5.49 13.38 -7.69
CA VAL A 88 -5.41 12.00 -7.24
C VAL A 88 -6.82 11.46 -7.10
N SER A 89 -7.10 10.34 -7.75
CA SER A 89 -8.39 9.67 -7.64
C SER A 89 -8.21 8.22 -7.22
N ALA A 90 -9.19 7.71 -6.50
CA ALA A 90 -9.27 6.31 -6.12
C ALA A 90 -10.66 5.78 -6.49
N LYS A 91 -10.70 4.71 -7.26
CA LYS A 91 -11.95 4.11 -7.74
C LYS A 91 -12.03 2.64 -7.34
N ASP A 92 -13.14 2.27 -6.73
CA ASP A 92 -13.46 0.86 -6.50
C ASP A 92 -13.98 0.25 -7.81
N LEU A 93 -13.20 -0.64 -8.40
CA LEU A 93 -13.55 -1.28 -9.68
C LEU A 93 -14.75 -2.22 -9.56
N GLY A 94 -15.08 -2.68 -8.37
CA GLY A 94 -16.24 -3.53 -8.13
C GLY A 94 -17.57 -2.78 -8.10
N THR A 95 -17.60 -1.61 -7.46
CA THR A 95 -18.82 -0.80 -7.29
C THR A 95 -18.88 0.41 -8.19
N GLY A 96 -17.74 0.85 -8.74
CA GLY A 96 -17.63 2.08 -9.52
C GLY A 96 -17.58 3.34 -8.67
N LYS A 97 -17.55 3.24 -7.34
CA LYS A 97 -17.40 4.39 -6.46
C LYS A 97 -16.01 4.99 -6.59
N GLU A 98 -15.96 6.32 -6.63
CA GLU A 98 -14.73 7.07 -6.80
C GLU A 98 -14.69 8.26 -5.85
N GLN A 99 -13.51 8.52 -5.33
CA GLN A 99 -13.19 9.76 -4.60
C GLN A 99 -11.93 10.37 -5.20
N HIS A 100 -11.80 11.68 -5.08
CA HIS A 100 -10.64 12.38 -5.61
C HIS A 100 -10.25 13.55 -4.71
N ILE A 101 -8.99 13.96 -4.83
CA ILE A 101 -8.45 15.17 -4.20
C ILE A 101 -7.61 15.93 -5.23
N THR A 102 -7.65 17.24 -5.18
CA THR A 102 -6.78 18.10 -5.99
C THR A 102 -5.77 18.77 -5.08
N ILE A 103 -4.49 18.59 -5.41
CA ILE A 103 -3.37 19.18 -4.68
C ILE A 103 -2.82 20.34 -5.52
N THR A 104 -3.04 21.55 -5.05
CA THR A 104 -2.62 22.78 -5.74
C THR A 104 -1.27 23.30 -5.23
N SER A 105 -0.83 24.45 -5.75
CA SER A 105 0.43 25.08 -5.40
C SER A 105 0.65 25.26 -3.89
N GLY A 106 1.90 25.22 -3.46
CA GLY A 106 2.30 25.27 -2.04
C GLY A 106 2.79 23.92 -1.52
N THR A 107 2.63 22.88 -2.30
CA THR A 107 3.10 21.53 -1.99
C THR A 107 4.51 21.26 -2.54
N ASN A 108 5.01 22.13 -3.40
CA ASN A 108 6.35 21.99 -3.96
C ASN A 108 7.41 22.19 -2.87
N MET A 109 8.33 21.26 -2.82
CA MET A 109 9.50 21.38 -1.95
C MET A 109 10.48 22.38 -2.56
N SER A 110 11.19 23.14 -1.72
CA SER A 110 12.30 23.96 -2.18
C SER A 110 13.45 23.07 -2.69
N ASP A 111 14.33 23.62 -3.52
CA ASP A 111 15.48 22.88 -4.02
C ASP A 111 16.36 22.34 -2.88
N ASP A 112 16.55 23.13 -1.81
CA ASP A 112 17.28 22.72 -0.61
C ASP A 112 16.58 21.56 0.11
N ASP A 113 15.26 21.59 0.22
CA ASP A 113 14.48 20.51 0.83
C ASP A 113 14.54 19.22 0.00
N ILE A 114 14.50 19.35 -1.33
CA ILE A 114 14.64 18.23 -2.25
C ILE A 114 16.03 17.61 -2.11
N GLU A 115 17.07 18.40 -2.10
CA GLU A 115 18.45 17.95 -1.94
C GLU A 115 18.66 17.23 -0.60
N LYS A 116 18.13 17.80 0.46
CA LYS A 116 18.14 17.21 1.81
C LYS A 116 17.39 15.89 1.86
N ALA A 117 16.20 15.82 1.26
CA ALA A 117 15.39 14.60 1.22
C ALA A 117 16.11 13.49 0.44
N VAL A 118 16.72 13.81 -0.69
CA VAL A 118 17.51 12.87 -1.50
C VAL A 118 18.72 12.36 -0.72
N LYS A 119 19.43 13.26 -0.03
CA LYS A 119 20.58 12.90 0.79
C LYS A 119 20.20 12.00 1.96
N GLU A 120 19.14 12.33 2.69
CA GLU A 120 18.62 11.50 3.77
C GLU A 120 18.19 10.13 3.27
N ALA A 121 17.49 10.07 2.13
CA ALA A 121 17.09 8.81 1.51
C ALA A 121 18.32 7.95 1.17
N ALA A 122 19.38 8.53 0.62
CA ALA A 122 20.62 7.81 0.31
C ALA A 122 21.33 7.31 1.56
N GLU A 123 21.38 8.12 2.64
CA GLU A 123 22.00 7.73 3.91
C GLU A 123 21.28 6.56 4.59
N PHE A 124 19.95 6.52 4.47
CA PHE A 124 19.12 5.52 5.13
C PHE A 124 18.58 4.44 4.20
N GLU A 125 18.97 4.47 2.93
CA GLU A 125 18.44 3.56 1.91
C GLU A 125 18.56 2.09 2.32
N ALA A 126 19.73 1.65 2.74
CA ALA A 126 19.96 0.26 3.14
C ALA A 126 19.13 -0.12 4.37
N GLN A 127 19.03 0.78 5.34
CA GLN A 127 18.26 0.57 6.56
C GLN A 127 16.76 0.55 6.27
N ASP A 128 16.27 1.49 5.49
CA ASP A 128 14.86 1.58 5.10
C ASP A 128 14.44 0.38 4.25
N LYS A 129 15.30 -0.02 3.31
CA LYS A 129 15.08 -1.21 2.49
C LYS A 129 14.96 -2.48 3.33
N LYS A 130 15.87 -2.66 4.28
CA LYS A 130 15.86 -3.81 5.20
C LYS A 130 14.60 -3.84 6.06
N ARG A 131 14.16 -2.69 6.56
CA ARG A 131 12.91 -2.57 7.33
C ARG A 131 11.70 -2.86 6.47
N LYS A 132 11.67 -2.34 5.24
CA LYS A 132 10.59 -2.59 4.27
C LYS A 132 10.49 -4.07 3.93
N GLU A 133 11.61 -4.72 3.62
CA GLU A 133 11.67 -6.16 3.34
C GLU A 133 11.14 -6.98 4.52
N GLY A 134 11.49 -6.60 5.75
CA GLY A 134 10.98 -7.24 6.97
C GLY A 134 9.47 -7.12 7.12
N ILE A 135 8.92 -5.94 6.84
CA ILE A 135 7.48 -5.70 6.89
C ILE A 135 6.75 -6.48 5.77
N GLU A 136 7.27 -6.46 4.57
CA GLU A 136 6.70 -7.20 3.43
C GLU A 136 6.72 -8.71 3.68
N ALA A 137 7.82 -9.25 4.19
CA ALA A 137 7.93 -10.66 4.55
C ALA A 137 6.92 -11.04 5.64
N ARG A 138 6.75 -10.21 6.65
CA ARG A 138 5.75 -10.41 7.70
C ARG A 138 4.33 -10.40 7.15
N ASN A 139 4.01 -9.45 6.28
CA ASN A 139 2.70 -9.34 5.65
C ASN A 139 2.40 -10.56 4.79
N GLU A 140 3.38 -11.05 4.04
CA GLU A 140 3.27 -12.27 3.23
C GLU A 140 3.05 -13.50 4.11
N ALA A 141 3.83 -13.64 5.18
CA ALA A 141 3.68 -14.73 6.15
C ALA A 141 2.29 -14.74 6.79
N ASP A 142 1.77 -13.59 7.20
CA ASP A 142 0.42 -13.46 7.76
C ASP A 142 -0.65 -13.89 6.75
N SER A 143 -0.48 -13.54 5.48
CA SER A 143 -1.38 -13.96 4.41
C SER A 143 -1.34 -15.47 4.18
N MET A 144 -0.17 -16.07 4.19
CA MET A 144 0.01 -17.53 4.04
C MET A 144 -0.62 -18.29 5.22
N VAL A 145 -0.43 -17.81 6.45
CA VAL A 145 -1.04 -18.39 7.65
C VAL A 145 -2.56 -18.38 7.52
N PHE A 146 -3.14 -17.28 7.11
CA PHE A 146 -4.58 -17.14 6.94
C PHE A 146 -5.13 -18.10 5.87
N GLN A 147 -4.48 -18.19 4.72
CA GLN A 147 -4.88 -19.09 3.63
C GLN A 147 -4.75 -20.55 4.03
N THR A 148 -3.69 -20.92 4.72
CA THR A 148 -3.46 -22.29 5.20
C THR A 148 -4.49 -22.67 6.25
N GLN A 149 -4.79 -21.79 7.20
CA GLN A 149 -5.82 -22.01 8.22
C GLN A 149 -7.18 -22.26 7.58
N LYS A 150 -7.54 -21.46 6.59
CA LYS A 150 -8.79 -21.61 5.84
C LYS A 150 -8.87 -22.93 5.10
N ALA A 151 -7.80 -23.31 4.41
CA ALA A 151 -7.74 -24.59 3.69
C ALA A 151 -7.86 -25.76 4.66
N LEU A 152 -7.25 -25.69 5.83
CA LEU A 152 -7.34 -26.69 6.88
C LEU A 152 -8.78 -26.83 7.41
N ASP A 153 -9.46 -25.71 7.62
CA ASP A 153 -10.86 -25.70 8.08
C ASP A 153 -11.81 -26.30 7.03
N GLU A 154 -11.56 -26.06 5.75
CA GLU A 154 -12.37 -26.59 4.65
C GLU A 154 -12.19 -28.10 4.45
N VAL A 155 -11.00 -28.63 4.69
CA VAL A 155 -10.66 -30.06 4.45
C VAL A 155 -10.40 -30.83 5.74
N GLY A 156 -10.61 -30.24 6.90
CA GLY A 156 -10.33 -30.84 8.20
C GLY A 156 -10.99 -32.22 8.45
N ASP A 157 -12.17 -32.42 7.90
CA ASP A 157 -12.89 -33.69 8.00
C ASP A 157 -12.43 -34.75 6.99
N LYS A 158 -11.62 -34.35 6.00
CA LYS A 158 -11.16 -35.19 4.88
C LYS A 158 -9.74 -35.71 5.06
N ILE A 159 -8.99 -35.19 6.02
CA ILE A 159 -7.61 -35.59 6.28
C ILE A 159 -7.53 -36.40 7.59
N SER A 160 -6.51 -37.23 7.71
CA SER A 160 -6.25 -37.97 8.94
C SER A 160 -5.77 -37.01 10.04
N GLY A 161 -5.99 -37.41 11.32
CA GLY A 161 -5.57 -36.59 12.46
C GLY A 161 -4.06 -36.32 12.47
N SER A 162 -3.25 -37.30 12.03
CA SER A 162 -1.78 -37.09 11.97
C SER A 162 -1.37 -36.11 10.89
N ASP A 163 -2.03 -36.08 9.74
CA ASP A 163 -1.77 -35.11 8.68
C ASP A 163 -2.18 -33.69 9.14
N ARG A 164 -3.31 -33.58 9.82
CA ARG A 164 -3.76 -32.32 10.40
C ARG A 164 -2.77 -31.79 11.44
N ASP A 165 -2.29 -32.64 12.34
CA ASP A 165 -1.32 -32.26 13.36
C ASP A 165 0.00 -31.77 12.74
N ALA A 166 0.46 -32.42 11.67
CA ALA A 166 1.66 -32.00 10.93
C ALA A 166 1.48 -30.60 10.30
N VAL A 167 0.35 -30.33 9.68
CA VAL A 167 0.02 -29.03 9.09
C VAL A 167 -0.11 -27.95 10.17
N GLU A 168 -0.76 -28.27 11.29
CA GLU A 168 -0.86 -27.34 12.42
C GLU A 168 0.50 -27.01 13.02
N ALA A 169 1.39 -27.99 13.15
CA ALA A 169 2.76 -27.76 13.63
C ALA A 169 3.54 -26.82 12.70
N ASP A 170 3.45 -27.04 11.39
CA ASP A 170 4.08 -26.16 10.39
C ASP A 170 3.49 -24.75 10.43
N LEU A 171 2.16 -24.64 10.60
CA LEU A 171 1.47 -23.37 10.71
C LEU A 171 1.91 -22.60 11.97
N ASN A 172 2.07 -23.27 13.10
CA ASN A 172 2.53 -22.68 14.34
C ASN A 172 4.00 -22.20 14.23
N ALA A 173 4.85 -22.96 13.53
CA ALA A 173 6.22 -22.56 13.24
C ALA A 173 6.27 -21.30 12.37
N LEU A 174 5.38 -21.16 11.41
CA LEU A 174 5.27 -19.98 10.57
C LEU A 174 4.78 -18.74 11.33
N LYS A 175 3.88 -18.94 12.32
CA LYS A 175 3.39 -17.85 13.18
C LYS A 175 4.47 -17.33 14.15
N ALA A 176 5.40 -18.16 14.50
CA ALA A 176 6.53 -17.78 15.34
C ALA A 176 7.58 -17.01 14.53
#